data_0dc6d48b148a420380f912eeb919ff71
#
_entry.id   0dc6d48b148a420380f912eeb919ff71
#
_cell.length_a   1.000
_cell.length_b   1.000
_cell.length_c   1.000
_cell.angle_alpha   90.00
_cell.angle_beta   90.00
_cell.angle_gamma   90.00
#
_symmetry.space_group_name_H-M   'P 1'
#
loop_
_entity.id
_entity.type
_entity.pdbx_description
1 polymer ?
#
loop_
_entity_poly.entity_id
_entity_poly.type
_entity_poly.pdbx_seq_one_letter_code
_entity_poly.pdbx_strand_id
1 'polypeptide(L)'
;ERAGGAAVVIEHNGSIISRDVISDLQTTEFRMMLTLMVKVMQEIPEGSDILFLTNAAYIQNFDKAPTSKSANPDLIIQCIEEKKRHNYVGVKIVQYHKSPLLIETHDRATEAMAKTRKEFHQKNK
;
A
#
# COMPACT_ATOMS: atom_id res chain seq x y z
N GLU A 1 -7.37 -2.49 -20.77
CA GLU A 1 -6.32 -3.06 -19.94
C GLU A 1 -6.44 -2.59 -18.50
N ARG A 2 -6.36 -3.51 -17.56
CA ARG A 2 -6.52 -3.21 -16.14
C ARG A 2 -5.23 -2.67 -15.55
N ALA A 3 -5.30 -1.55 -14.85
CA ALA A 3 -4.18 -1.01 -14.09
C ALA A 3 -4.57 -0.90 -12.62
N GLY A 4 -3.60 -1.08 -11.74
CA GLY A 4 -3.74 -0.85 -10.32
C GLY A 4 -2.69 0.13 -9.84
N GLY A 5 -2.94 0.78 -8.73
CA GLY A 5 -1.99 1.71 -8.15
C GLY A 5 -2.20 1.89 -6.67
N ALA A 6 -1.15 2.32 -6.00
CA ALA A 6 -1.20 2.66 -4.58
C ALA A 6 -0.16 3.73 -4.28
N ALA A 7 -0.43 4.51 -3.25
CA ALA A 7 0.51 5.55 -2.81
C ALA A 7 0.59 5.55 -1.29
N VAL A 8 1.71 6.04 -0.77
CA VAL A 8 1.94 6.10 0.67
C VAL A 8 2.66 7.40 1.03
N VAL A 9 2.30 7.95 2.19
CA VAL A 9 3.00 9.05 2.82
C VAL A 9 3.45 8.55 4.19
N ILE A 10 4.72 8.72 4.49
CA ILE A 10 5.28 8.31 5.78
C ILE A 10 5.50 9.55 6.63
N GLU A 11 4.91 9.55 7.83
CA GLU A 11 5.04 10.62 8.81
C GLU A 11 5.73 10.09 10.06
N HIS A 12 6.66 10.87 10.58
CA HIS A 12 7.38 10.54 11.81
C HIS A 12 7.49 11.79 12.67
N ASN A 13 7.00 11.73 13.91
CA ASN A 13 7.00 12.86 14.86
C ASN A 13 6.37 14.14 14.28
N GLY A 14 5.27 13.97 13.52
CA GLY A 14 4.53 15.08 12.93
C GLY A 14 5.11 15.62 11.64
N SER A 15 6.21 15.04 11.14
CA SER A 15 6.86 15.47 9.90
C SER A 15 6.79 14.42 8.83
N ILE A 16 6.47 14.82 7.61
CA ILE A 16 6.45 13.92 6.46
C ILE A 16 7.91 13.66 6.04
N ILE A 17 8.31 12.39 6.05
CA ILE A 17 9.68 12.01 5.73
C ILE A 17 9.81 11.30 4.39
N SER A 18 8.71 10.84 3.81
CA SER A 18 8.76 10.13 2.53
C SER A 18 7.39 10.12 1.87
N ARG A 19 7.40 10.10 0.55
CA ARG A 19 6.22 9.86 -0.29
C ARG A 19 6.61 8.88 -1.38
N ASP A 20 5.73 7.93 -1.66
CA ASP A 20 5.97 6.95 -2.72
C ASP A 20 4.66 6.59 -3.41
N VAL A 21 4.77 6.15 -4.66
CA VAL A 21 3.63 5.71 -5.44
C VAL A 21 4.06 4.61 -6.38
N ILE A 22 3.22 3.60 -6.54
CA ILE A 22 3.46 2.50 -7.48
C ILE A 22 2.22 2.27 -8.34
N SER A 23 2.43 1.76 -9.53
CA SER A 23 1.36 1.39 -10.43
C SER A 23 1.87 0.31 -11.40
N ASP A 24 0.98 -0.58 -11.81
CA ASP A 24 1.32 -1.63 -12.76
C ASP A 24 0.08 -2.04 -13.55
N LEU A 25 0.29 -2.85 -14.59
CA LEU A 25 -0.77 -3.43 -15.39
C LEU A 25 -1.17 -4.79 -14.85
N GLN A 26 -2.41 -5.21 -15.16
CA GLN A 26 -2.93 -6.53 -14.80
C GLN A 26 -2.81 -6.84 -13.31
N THR A 27 -3.11 -5.85 -12.47
CA THR A 27 -3.03 -5.98 -11.02
C THR A 27 -4.28 -5.38 -10.36
N THR A 28 -4.36 -5.50 -9.04
CA THR A 28 -5.46 -4.96 -8.25
C THR A 28 -4.95 -3.94 -7.24
N GLU A 29 -5.85 -3.10 -6.74
CA GLU A 29 -5.54 -2.17 -5.66
C GLU A 29 -4.99 -2.90 -4.43
N PHE A 30 -5.63 -4.00 -4.04
CA PHE A 30 -5.20 -4.78 -2.88
C PHE A 30 -3.75 -5.25 -3.03
N ARG A 31 -3.40 -5.80 -4.19
CA ARG A 31 -2.03 -6.26 -4.44
C ARG A 31 -1.04 -5.10 -4.38
N MET A 32 -1.39 -3.96 -4.95
CA MET A 32 -0.52 -2.77 -4.92
C MET A 32 -0.35 -2.23 -3.50
N MET A 33 -1.42 -2.20 -2.71
CA MET A 33 -1.33 -1.76 -1.32
C MET A 33 -0.46 -2.68 -0.48
N LEU A 34 -0.61 -4.00 -0.63
CA LEU A 34 0.25 -4.95 0.07
C LEU A 34 1.72 -4.79 -0.33
N THR A 35 1.97 -4.57 -1.62
CA THR A 35 3.33 -4.34 -2.13
C THR A 35 3.97 -3.12 -1.47
N LEU A 36 3.23 -2.02 -1.35
CA LEU A 36 3.72 -0.82 -0.66
C LEU A 36 3.93 -1.05 0.83
N MET A 37 3.04 -1.80 1.47
CA MET A 37 3.19 -2.11 2.90
C MET A 37 4.47 -2.89 3.17
N VAL A 38 4.76 -3.90 2.35
CA VAL A 38 6.01 -4.66 2.43
C VAL A 38 7.21 -3.72 2.27
N LYS A 39 7.17 -2.87 1.24
CA LYS A 39 8.25 -1.92 0.96
C LYS A 39 8.50 -0.98 2.13
N VAL A 40 7.44 -0.41 2.70
CA VAL A 40 7.53 0.50 3.85
C VAL A 40 8.15 -0.22 5.05
N MET A 41 7.69 -1.43 5.35
CA MET A 41 8.22 -2.20 6.47
C MET A 41 9.69 -2.58 6.28
N GLN A 42 10.13 -2.76 5.03
CA GLN A 42 11.53 -3.03 4.72
C GLN A 42 12.41 -1.80 4.85
N GLU A 43 11.90 -0.63 4.50
CA GLU A 43 12.65 0.62 4.51
C GLU A 43 12.78 1.25 5.91
N ILE A 44 11.79 1.05 6.76
CA ILE A 44 11.78 1.59 8.12
C ILE A 44 12.70 0.75 9.01
N PRO A 45 13.51 1.38 9.89
CA PRO A 45 14.44 0.62 10.75
C PRO A 45 13.77 -0.46 11.56
N GLU A 46 14.44 -1.61 11.69
CA GLU A 46 13.99 -2.74 12.49
C GLU A 46 13.69 -2.31 13.92
N GLY A 47 12.64 -2.89 14.51
CA GLY A 47 12.25 -2.56 15.88
C GLY A 47 11.36 -1.33 16.01
N SER A 48 10.87 -0.80 14.90
CA SER A 48 10.01 0.40 14.89
C SER A 48 8.55 0.07 15.22
N ASP A 49 7.81 1.08 15.62
CA ASP A 49 6.35 1.02 15.75
C ASP A 49 5.74 1.65 14.49
N ILE A 50 4.93 0.88 13.78
CA ILE A 50 4.33 1.33 12.52
C ILE A 50 2.81 1.25 12.62
N LEU A 51 2.13 2.34 12.29
CA LEU A 51 0.68 2.37 12.20
C LEU A 51 0.27 2.81 10.79
N PHE A 52 -0.38 1.91 10.08
CA PHE A 52 -0.94 2.21 8.76
C PHE A 52 -2.33 2.81 8.91
N LEU A 53 -2.55 3.98 8.33
CA LEU A 53 -3.84 4.64 8.32
C LEU A 53 -4.44 4.53 6.92
N THR A 54 -5.66 4.00 6.82
CA THR A 54 -6.32 3.78 5.53
C THR A 54 -7.83 3.77 5.71
N ASN A 55 -8.58 4.02 4.63
CA ASN A 55 -10.03 3.81 4.63
C ASN A 55 -10.43 2.45 4.03
N ALA A 56 -9.45 1.66 3.59
CA ALA A 56 -9.70 0.35 3.00
C ALA A 56 -9.76 -0.72 4.10
N ALA A 57 -10.97 -1.08 4.51
CA ALA A 57 -11.19 -2.00 5.64
C ALA A 57 -10.53 -3.37 5.44
N TYR A 58 -10.44 -3.84 4.19
CA TYR A 58 -9.84 -5.16 3.89
C TYR A 58 -8.35 -5.24 4.25
N ILE A 59 -7.66 -4.11 4.38
CA ILE A 59 -6.24 -4.07 4.75
C ILE A 59 -6.02 -4.55 6.19
N GLN A 60 -7.04 -4.50 7.04
CA GLN A 60 -6.92 -4.99 8.42
C GLN A 60 -6.47 -6.45 8.51
N ASN A 61 -6.68 -7.22 7.44
CA ASN A 61 -6.33 -8.65 7.39
C ASN A 61 -4.97 -8.92 6.76
N PHE A 62 -4.14 -7.88 6.59
CA PHE A 62 -2.84 -8.00 5.91
C PHE A 62 -1.89 -9.03 6.53
N ASP A 63 -2.06 -9.32 7.81
CA ASP A 63 -1.19 -10.22 8.57
C ASP A 63 -1.88 -11.52 8.99
N LYS A 64 -3.05 -11.83 8.46
CA LYS A 64 -3.69 -13.12 8.71
C LYS A 64 -3.10 -14.18 7.81
N ALA A 65 -2.70 -15.31 8.40
CA ALA A 65 -2.16 -16.43 7.66
C ALA A 65 -3.08 -16.81 6.50
N PRO A 66 -2.58 -16.89 5.26
CA PRO A 66 -3.42 -17.16 4.10
C PRO A 66 -3.95 -18.57 4.10
N THR A 67 -5.15 -18.71 3.52
CA THR A 67 -5.78 -20.02 3.28
C THR A 67 -5.76 -20.28 1.77
N SER A 68 -6.27 -21.44 1.35
CA SER A 68 -6.36 -21.78 -0.07
C SER A 68 -7.27 -20.82 -0.87
N LYS A 69 -8.10 -20.04 -0.18
CA LYS A 69 -9.02 -19.08 -0.80
C LYS A 69 -8.53 -17.62 -0.73
N SER A 70 -7.39 -17.38 -0.11
CA SER A 70 -6.88 -16.03 0.06
C SER A 70 -6.39 -15.43 -1.25
N ALA A 71 -6.64 -14.12 -1.45
CA ALA A 71 -6.05 -13.36 -2.53
C ALA A 71 -4.63 -12.94 -2.12
N ASN A 72 -3.70 -12.97 -3.07
CA ASN A 72 -2.32 -12.52 -2.87
C ASN A 72 -1.60 -13.17 -1.68
N PRO A 73 -1.63 -14.51 -1.56
CA PRO A 73 -1.01 -15.18 -0.40
C PRO A 73 0.49 -14.94 -0.32
N ASP A 74 1.17 -14.77 -1.45
CA ASP A 74 2.60 -14.45 -1.51
C ASP A 74 2.93 -13.15 -0.76
N LEU A 75 2.17 -12.10 -1.01
CA LEU A 75 2.39 -10.79 -0.37
C LEU A 75 1.97 -10.80 1.10
N ILE A 76 0.92 -11.53 1.44
CA ILE A 76 0.49 -11.64 2.83
C ILE A 76 1.57 -12.34 3.67
N ILE A 77 2.19 -13.39 3.13
CA ILE A 77 3.31 -14.06 3.79
C ILE A 77 4.48 -13.09 3.99
N GLN A 78 4.80 -12.29 2.98
CA GLN A 78 5.85 -11.27 3.11
C GLN A 78 5.50 -10.24 4.18
N CYS A 79 4.25 -9.78 4.25
CA CYS A 79 3.80 -8.87 5.29
C CYS A 79 4.01 -9.47 6.69
N ILE A 80 3.65 -10.73 6.88
CA ILE A 80 3.81 -11.42 8.16
C ILE A 80 5.29 -11.47 8.55
N GLU A 81 6.17 -11.80 7.59
CA GLU A 81 7.61 -11.88 7.85
C GLU A 81 8.21 -10.51 8.18
N GLU A 82 7.83 -9.47 7.43
CA GLU A 82 8.32 -8.11 7.70
C GLU A 82 7.81 -7.57 9.04
N LYS A 83 6.56 -7.90 9.39
CA LYS A 83 6.00 -7.49 10.68
C LYS A 83 6.83 -8.00 11.86
N LYS A 84 7.39 -9.20 11.75
CA LYS A 84 8.21 -9.80 12.81
C LYS A 84 9.47 -9.00 13.10
N ARG A 85 9.94 -8.18 12.17
CA ARG A 85 11.14 -7.36 12.34
C ARG A 85 10.88 -6.11 13.18
N HIS A 86 9.62 -5.75 13.38
CA HIS A 86 9.22 -4.52 14.04
C HIS A 86 8.61 -4.78 15.41
N ASN A 87 8.69 -3.78 16.27
CA ASN A 87 8.13 -3.86 17.63
C ASN A 87 6.60 -3.90 17.57
N TYR A 88 6.00 -3.10 16.68
CA TYR A 88 4.55 -3.06 16.47
C TYR A 88 4.22 -2.69 15.04
N VAL A 89 3.26 -3.37 14.46
CA VAL A 89 2.67 -3.00 13.17
C VAL A 89 1.17 -3.18 13.27
N GLY A 90 0.44 -2.10 13.06
CA GLY A 90 -1.02 -2.13 13.12
C GLY A 90 -1.66 -1.34 11.99
N VAL A 91 -2.97 -1.47 11.88
CA VAL A 91 -3.78 -0.76 10.89
C VAL A 91 -4.95 -0.08 11.61
N LYS A 92 -5.17 1.18 11.32
CA LYS A 92 -6.32 1.92 11.82
C LYS A 92 -7.15 2.43 10.65
N ILE A 93 -8.44 2.14 10.67
CA ILE A 93 -9.35 2.64 9.65
C ILE A 93 -9.75 4.07 9.99
N VAL A 94 -9.58 4.98 9.03
CA VAL A 94 -9.87 6.39 9.18
C VAL A 94 -10.87 6.82 8.11
N GLN A 95 -11.53 7.96 8.33
CA GLN A 95 -12.50 8.50 7.38
C GLN A 95 -11.76 9.27 6.28
N TYR A 96 -12.04 8.91 5.03
CA TYR A 96 -11.41 9.53 3.86
C TYR A 96 -11.52 11.05 3.87
N HIS A 97 -12.73 11.57 4.09
CA HIS A 97 -12.99 13.02 4.02
C HIS A 97 -12.28 13.83 5.11
N LYS A 98 -11.87 13.19 6.19
CA LYS A 98 -11.23 13.85 7.33
C LYS A 98 -9.73 13.66 7.34
N SER A 99 -9.16 13.07 6.30
CA SER A 99 -7.74 12.70 6.24
C SER A 99 -7.08 13.29 5.00
N PRO A 100 -6.53 14.52 5.09
CA PRO A 100 -5.90 15.18 3.92
C PRO A 100 -4.81 14.34 3.26
N LEU A 101 -3.99 13.65 4.05
CA LEU A 101 -2.93 12.80 3.51
C LEU A 101 -3.50 11.59 2.76
N LEU A 102 -4.64 11.06 3.22
CA LEU A 102 -5.29 9.95 2.54
C LEU A 102 -5.87 10.41 1.20
N ILE A 103 -6.44 11.60 1.15
CA ILE A 103 -6.92 12.20 -0.10
C ILE A 103 -5.75 12.37 -1.06
N GLU A 104 -4.61 12.88 -0.58
CA GLU A 104 -3.40 13.03 -1.40
C GLU A 104 -2.95 11.69 -1.97
N THR A 105 -2.87 10.63 -1.15
CA THR A 105 -2.42 9.32 -1.63
C THR A 105 -3.38 8.74 -2.65
N HIS A 106 -4.69 8.90 -2.45
CA HIS A 106 -5.69 8.44 -3.39
C HIS A 106 -5.52 9.13 -4.77
N ASP A 107 -5.36 10.44 -4.76
CA ASP A 107 -5.19 11.21 -5.99
C ASP A 107 -3.91 10.81 -6.73
N ARG A 108 -2.82 10.62 -6.01
CA ARG A 108 -1.53 10.20 -6.60
C ARG A 108 -1.62 8.79 -7.19
N ALA A 109 -2.30 7.88 -6.51
CA ALA A 109 -2.50 6.52 -7.02
C ALA A 109 -3.34 6.54 -8.29
N THR A 110 -4.39 7.35 -8.32
CA THR A 110 -5.27 7.51 -9.50
C THR A 110 -4.50 8.07 -10.70
N GLU A 111 -3.67 9.09 -10.47
CA GLU A 111 -2.82 9.66 -11.52
C GLU A 111 -1.81 8.64 -12.06
N ALA A 112 -1.20 7.87 -11.18
CA ALA A 112 -0.24 6.84 -11.58
C ALA A 112 -0.90 5.75 -12.43
N MET A 113 -2.10 5.34 -12.07
CA MET A 113 -2.88 4.36 -12.85
C MET A 113 -3.19 4.89 -14.23
N ALA A 114 -3.64 6.14 -14.32
CA ALA A 114 -3.96 6.78 -15.60
C ALA A 114 -2.73 6.87 -16.50
N LYS A 115 -1.58 7.24 -15.92
CA LYS A 115 -0.31 7.31 -16.64
C LYS A 115 0.12 5.94 -17.15
N THR A 116 0.00 4.91 -16.35
CA THR A 116 0.34 3.53 -16.72
C THR A 116 -0.51 3.06 -17.89
N ARG A 117 -1.82 3.30 -17.86
CA ARG A 117 -2.71 2.97 -18.99
C ARG A 117 -2.33 3.70 -20.26
N LYS A 118 -2.02 4.99 -20.15
CA LYS A 118 -1.65 5.81 -21.29
C LYS A 118 -0.37 5.30 -21.94
N GLU A 119 0.63 4.98 -21.15
CA GLU A 119 1.90 4.43 -21.64
C GLU A 119 1.70 3.09 -22.34
N PHE A 120 0.84 2.23 -21.79
CA PHE A 120 0.50 0.95 -22.41
C PHE A 120 -0.15 1.17 -23.80
N HIS A 121 -1.12 2.05 -23.89
CA HIS A 121 -1.80 2.34 -25.16
C HIS A 121 -0.84 2.92 -26.20
N GLN A 122 0.08 3.78 -25.79
CA GLN A 122 1.09 4.34 -26.68
C GLN A 122 2.02 3.29 -27.25
N LYS A 123 2.43 2.30 -26.42
CA LYS A 123 3.31 1.23 -26.86
C LYS A 123 2.66 0.25 -27.83
N ASN A 124 1.35 0.14 -27.81
CA ASN A 124 0.60 -0.84 -28.60
C ASN A 124 -0.15 -0.21 -29.79
N LYS A 125 0.23 0.97 -30.19
CA LYS A 125 -0.29 1.60 -31.39
C LYS A 125 0.46 1.13 -32.64
#